data_383a6b1a1b26048247977011c7669092
#
_entry.id   383a6b1a1b26048247977011c7669092
#
_cell.length_a   1.000
_cell.length_b   1.000
_cell.length_c   1.000
_cell.angle_alpha   90.00
_cell.angle_beta   90.00
_cell.angle_gamma   90.00
#
_symmetry.space_group_name_H-M   'P 1'
#
loop_
_entity.id
_entity.type
_entity.pdbx_description
1 polymer ?
#
loop_
_entity_poly.entity_id
_entity_poly.type
_entity_poly.pdbx_seq_one_letter_code
_entity_poly.pdbx_strand_id
1 'polypeptide(L)' 'MSISKVMIIGSGQMGSGIAQVFAQSGFTVYLNDIKEEFVQRGIDNITKQLARSVEKGRMSEEEKGKILGNLIPSTSYE' A
#
# COMPACT_ATOMS: atom_id res chain seq x y z
N MET A 1 -18.37 12.10 9.57
CA MET A 1 -16.93 12.37 9.35
C MET A 1 -16.27 11.18 8.68
N SER A 2 -15.52 11.41 7.64
CA SER A 2 -14.83 10.32 6.95
C SER A 2 -13.32 10.42 7.17
N ILE A 3 -12.70 9.25 7.38
CA ILE A 3 -11.25 9.16 7.46
C ILE A 3 -10.75 8.79 6.07
N SER A 4 -9.99 9.68 5.46
CA SER A 4 -9.49 9.47 4.10
C SER A 4 -7.98 9.18 4.05
N LYS A 5 -7.29 9.34 5.16
CA LYS A 5 -5.85 9.13 5.26
C LYS A 5 -5.51 8.23 6.42
N VAL A 6 -4.60 7.29 6.20
CA VAL A 6 -4.15 6.35 7.22
C VAL A 6 -2.63 6.30 7.19
N MET A 7 -2.00 6.30 8.35
CA MET A 7 -0.55 6.11 8.43
C MET A 7 -0.25 4.73 9.01
N ILE A 8 0.55 3.97 8.33
CA ILE A 8 1.02 2.67 8.78
C ILE A 8 2.50 2.80 9.13
N ILE A 9 2.83 2.54 10.37
CA ILE A 9 4.21 2.58 10.83
C ILE A 9 4.74 1.16 10.86
N GLY A 10 5.84 0.94 10.16
CA GLY A 10 6.39 -0.40 9.99
C GLY A 10 5.85 -1.05 8.74
N SER A 11 6.69 -1.17 7.71
CA SER A 11 6.29 -1.71 6.42
C SER A 11 6.60 -3.19 6.28
N GLY A 12 6.72 -3.90 7.40
CA GLY A 12 6.90 -5.33 7.39
C GLY A 12 5.71 -6.05 6.81
N GLN A 13 5.74 -7.38 6.84
CA GLN A 13 4.72 -8.20 6.21
C GLN A 13 3.30 -7.87 6.69
N MET A 14 3.11 -7.66 7.97
CA MET A 14 1.81 -7.31 8.52
C MET A 14 1.39 -5.90 8.12
N GLY A 15 2.32 -4.95 8.19
CA GLY A 15 2.03 -3.57 7.82
C GLY A 15 1.64 -3.45 6.37
N SER A 16 2.32 -4.19 5.48
CA SER A 16 2.01 -4.19 4.05
C SER A 16 0.60 -4.71 3.79
N GLY A 17 0.20 -5.78 4.49
CA GLY A 17 -1.14 -6.34 4.33
C GLY A 17 -2.23 -5.36 4.76
N ILE A 18 -2.03 -4.70 5.88
CA ILE A 18 -2.99 -3.70 6.38
C ILE A 18 -3.06 -2.51 5.42
N ALA A 19 -1.90 -2.04 4.94
CA ALA A 19 -1.83 -0.93 4.00
C ALA A 19 -2.59 -1.26 2.72
N GLN A 20 -2.43 -2.49 2.21
CA GLN A 20 -3.13 -2.93 1.01
C GLN A 20 -4.64 -2.88 1.19
N VAL A 21 -5.15 -3.36 2.32
CA VAL A 21 -6.58 -3.37 2.59
C VAL A 21 -7.14 -1.95 2.60
N PHE A 22 -6.47 -1.04 3.30
CA PHE A 22 -6.93 0.35 3.34
C PHE A 22 -6.85 1.03 1.98
N ALA A 23 -5.78 0.78 1.22
CA ALA A 23 -5.64 1.36 -0.12
C ALA A 23 -6.72 0.85 -1.06
N GLN A 24 -7.08 -0.43 -0.96
CA GLN A 24 -8.17 -1.01 -1.75
C GLN A 24 -9.52 -0.41 -1.40
N SER A 25 -9.67 0.03 -0.16
CA SER A 25 -10.91 0.65 0.30
C SER A 25 -11.01 2.14 -0.06
N GLY A 26 -10.01 2.68 -0.73
CA GLY A 26 -10.02 4.06 -1.19
C GLY A 26 -9.34 5.06 -0.27
N PHE A 27 -8.70 4.59 0.79
CA PHE A 27 -7.95 5.47 1.67
C PHE A 27 -6.58 5.79 1.10
N THR A 28 -6.10 7.01 1.36
CA THR A 28 -4.70 7.34 1.09
C THR A 28 -3.87 6.81 2.26
N VAL A 29 -2.91 5.96 1.96
CA VAL A 29 -2.12 5.27 2.98
C VAL A 29 -0.67 5.74 2.93
N TYR A 30 -0.19 6.27 4.04
CA TYR A 30 1.22 6.63 4.20
C TYR A 30 1.93 5.45 4.83
N LEU A 31 2.78 4.80 4.05
CA LEU A 31 3.54 3.65 4.52
C LEU A 31 4.91 4.16 5.00
N ASN A 32 5.12 4.11 6.30
CA ASN A 32 6.29 4.71 6.94
C ASN A 32 7.16 3.65 7.60
N ASP A 33 8.46 3.82 7.49
CA ASP A 33 9.43 2.99 8.21
C ASP A 33 10.70 3.80 8.43
N ILE A 34 11.60 3.26 9.27
CA ILE A 34 12.85 3.93 9.59
C ILE A 34 13.83 3.94 8.44
N LYS A 35 13.70 3.00 7.50
CA LYS A 35 14.57 2.92 6.33
C LYS A 35 13.76 2.85 5.06
N GLU A 36 14.21 3.58 4.05
CA GLU A 36 13.57 3.62 2.75
C GLU A 36 13.46 2.22 2.12
N GLU A 37 14.49 1.39 2.28
CA GLU A 37 14.47 0.05 1.69
C GLU A 37 13.36 -0.82 2.26
N PHE A 38 13.00 -0.62 3.53
CA PHE A 38 11.90 -1.35 4.14
C PHE A 38 10.57 -0.91 3.56
N VAL A 39 10.41 0.39 3.37
CA VAL A 39 9.21 0.93 2.75
C VAL A 39 9.07 0.40 1.33
N GLN A 40 10.16 0.40 0.58
CA GLN A 40 10.16 -0.08 -0.80
C GLN A 40 9.80 -1.56 -0.88
N ARG A 41 10.31 -2.37 0.04
CA ARG A 41 9.95 -3.79 0.09
C ARG A 41 8.46 -3.99 0.34
N GLY A 42 7.90 -3.19 1.24
CA GLY A 42 6.47 -3.26 1.53
C GLY A 42 5.65 -2.96 0.28
N ILE A 43 6.01 -1.91 -0.43
CA ILE A 43 5.33 -1.52 -1.67
C ILE A 43 5.52 -2.59 -2.74
N ASP A 44 6.72 -3.15 -2.86
CA ASP A 44 6.98 -4.21 -3.84
C ASP A 44 6.13 -5.44 -3.56
N ASN A 45 5.96 -5.82 -2.29
CA ASN A 45 5.12 -6.95 -1.92
C ASN A 45 3.67 -6.69 -2.29
N ILE A 46 3.16 -5.49 -2.03
CA ILE A 46 1.80 -5.12 -2.39
C ILE A 46 1.65 -5.15 -3.91
N THR A 47 2.61 -4.61 -4.63
CA THR A 47 2.59 -4.60 -6.09
C THR A 47 2.51 -6.01 -6.65
N LYS A 48 3.29 -6.94 -6.10
CA LYS A 48 3.27 -8.32 -6.56
C LYS A 48 1.92 -8.98 -6.32
N GLN A 49 1.32 -8.74 -5.16
CA GLN A 49 0.01 -9.31 -4.86
C GLN A 49 -1.08 -8.76 -5.76
N LEU A 50 -1.04 -7.46 -6.03
CA LEU A 50 -1.99 -6.85 -6.94
C LEU A 50 -1.81 -7.37 -8.36
N ALA A 51 -0.57 -7.57 -8.79
CA ALA A 51 -0.29 -8.13 -10.12
C ALA A 51 -0.86 -9.53 -10.25
N ARG A 52 -0.76 -10.35 -9.20
CA ARG A 52 -1.36 -11.68 -9.20
C ARG A 52 -2.88 -11.61 -9.32
N SER A 53 -3.49 -10.66 -8.65
CA SER A 53 -4.94 -10.49 -8.73
C SER A 53 -5.37 -10.11 -10.15
N VAL A 54 -4.59 -9.27 -10.81
CA VAL A 54 -4.85 -8.90 -12.20
C VAL A 54 -4.73 -10.12 -13.11
N GLU A 55 -3.67 -10.92 -12.94
CA GLU A 55 -3.48 -12.13 -13.73
C GLU A 55 -4.62 -13.12 -13.59
N LYS A 56 -5.17 -13.22 -12.37
CA LYS A 56 -6.28 -14.14 -12.09
C LYS A 56 -7.64 -13.59 -12.47
N GLY A 57 -7.68 -12.39 -13.02
CA GLY A 57 -8.92 -11.76 -13.43
C GLY A 57 -9.78 -11.24 -12.29
N ARG A 58 -9.21 -11.09 -11.09
CA ARG A 58 -9.93 -10.59 -9.93
C ARG A 58 -9.93 -9.06 -9.84
N MET A 59 -9.03 -8.44 -10.60
CA MET A 59 -8.81 -7.00 -10.56
C MET A 59 -8.36 -6.52 -11.93
N SER A 60 -8.75 -5.31 -12.31
CA SER A 60 -8.29 -4.70 -13.56
C SER A 60 -6.97 -3.98 -13.35
N GLU A 61 -6.25 -3.74 -14.43
CA GLU A 61 -5.01 -2.95 -14.37
C GLU A 61 -5.29 -1.54 -13.86
N GLU A 62 -6.44 -0.98 -14.22
CA GLU A 62 -6.85 0.34 -13.77
C GLU A 62 -7.03 0.37 -12.26
N GLU A 63 -7.68 -0.63 -11.69
CA GLU A 63 -7.86 -0.74 -10.26
C GLU A 63 -6.53 -0.87 -9.54
N LYS A 64 -5.62 -1.68 -10.08
CA LYS A 64 -4.28 -1.84 -9.54
C LYS A 64 -3.56 -0.49 -9.48
N GLY A 65 -3.63 0.29 -10.56
CA GLY A 65 -3.02 1.60 -10.61
C GLY A 65 -3.57 2.56 -9.57
N LYS A 66 -4.89 2.53 -9.35
CA LYS A 66 -5.52 3.36 -8.34
C LYS A 66 -5.07 2.98 -6.93
N ILE A 67 -4.99 1.69 -6.65
CA ILE A 67 -4.56 1.21 -5.34
C ILE A 67 -3.11 1.63 -5.07
N LEU A 68 -2.24 1.44 -6.04
CA LEU A 68 -0.85 1.85 -5.91
C LEU A 68 -0.70 3.36 -5.76
N GLY A 69 -1.56 4.13 -6.42
CA GLY A 69 -1.58 5.58 -6.29
C GLY A 69 -2.00 6.05 -4.90
N ASN A 70 -2.70 5.21 -4.15
CA ASN A 70 -3.11 5.52 -2.79
C ASN A 70 -2.03 5.21 -1.76
N LEU A 71 -0.94 4.56 -2.16
CA LEU A 71 0.16 4.22 -1.28
C LEU A 71 1.27 5.26 -1.42
N ILE A 72 1.60 5.93 -0.33
CA ILE A 72 2.63 6.96 -0.33
C ILE A 72 3.77 6.53 0.57
N PRO A 73 4.96 6.29 0.01
CA PRO A 73 6.11 5.91 0.82
C PRO A 73 6.63 7.09 1.64
N SER A 74 7.03 6.83 2.86
CA SER A 74 7.58 7.85 3.73
C SER A 74 8.61 7.24 4.66
N THR A 75 9.70 7.97 4.93
CA THR A 75 10.72 7.54 5.87
C THR A 75 10.87 8.51 7.04
N SER A 76 10.01 9.52 7.08
CA SER A 76 10.04 10.55 8.11
C SER A 76 8.89 10.37 9.09
N TYR A 77 9.16 10.60 10.35
CA TYR A 77 8.15 10.54 11.42
C TYR A 77 7.60 11.90 11.80
N GLU A 78 7.90 12.89 11.03
CA GLU A 78 7.45 14.26 11.30
C GLU A 78 5.99 14.49 10.94
#